data_0bdc5d43bd8819304f704ef028db09d4
#
_entry.id   0bdc5d43bd8819304f704ef028db09d4
#
_cell.length_a   1.000
_cell.length_b   1.000
_cell.length_c   1.000
_cell.angle_alpha   90.00
_cell.angle_beta   90.00
_cell.angle_gamma   90.00
#
_symmetry.space_group_name_H-M   'P 1'
#
loop_
_entity.id
_entity.type
_entity.pdbx_description
1 polymer ?
#
loop_
_entity_poly.entity_id
_entity_poly.type
_entity_poly.pdbx_seq_one_letter_code
_entity_poly.pdbx_strand_id
1 'polypeptide(L)'
;MRHFFQVDEKDAAQIENLSKRMQRLVYGAVDYNSLIQPGRTLTYKLYMGEKWQYPRLTDTSTLSGDITEQMGLVPFMVFKATSVSRNQTDFSPHYFAGDDQILDHNVRHILLTPDDATDRDVELNHPVNSKAVKLYNTLESSVPTAFDVFRDTKRTIREHVGEKPIPMTMARSADNVNKAEKVQHPWVEVTPGRAPKGSPRAVVVAMHWFQAGGAERWALETVKLVRDAGFIPIVITDRDGHQPWIADPAFDDAILLPMTMPVQERPGDSPVLRALFEQFDIAGILIHHCQWMYDNAWWVKTHFPQTRIVDSLHIVEYYFHGGFPKESVAHDKWIDLHHVISPQLERWLIDNHQIDASKVVDAPLVGLTADSVTPIFKERDADKPFTVVYIGRMVRQKRPEAFILTAKAMQSAYPGKFHFIMQGNGDMDAFADMMIKRYGLKDVIERRALDFPVRETYHDADALLVSSINEGITLTSIEAISAGVPVISANVGSQETLIPPKGLCRRMTSNFVHDAKSALSHILNNEEDRRKLWESELARLQKFSELESAEAYFKKMLKEWHD
;
A
#
# COMPACT_ATOMS: atom_id res chain seq x y z
N MET A 1 -24.48 -6.38 2.86
CA MET A 1 -23.76 -5.07 2.88
C MET A 1 -24.75 -3.97 3.19
N ARG A 2 -24.40 -2.99 4.01
CA ARG A 2 -25.30 -1.89 4.37
C ARG A 2 -24.97 -0.71 3.45
N HIS A 3 -25.91 -0.32 2.58
CA HIS A 3 -25.78 0.82 1.68
C HIS A 3 -26.58 2.02 2.15
N PHE A 4 -26.20 3.22 1.74
CA PHE A 4 -26.87 4.47 2.05
C PHE A 4 -27.87 4.89 0.96
N PHE A 5 -28.24 3.97 0.09
CA PHE A 5 -29.13 4.24 -1.04
C PHE A 5 -30.11 3.09 -1.28
N GLN A 6 -31.14 3.42 -2.05
CA GLN A 6 -32.08 2.47 -2.62
C GLN A 6 -32.06 2.61 -4.13
N VAL A 7 -32.14 1.48 -4.83
CA VAL A 7 -32.30 1.36 -6.29
C VAL A 7 -33.49 0.46 -6.60
N ASP A 8 -34.08 0.60 -7.78
CA ASP A 8 -35.11 -0.31 -8.24
C ASP A 8 -34.57 -1.74 -8.39
N GLU A 9 -35.41 -2.76 -8.14
CA GLU A 9 -35.03 -4.17 -8.20
C GLU A 9 -34.40 -4.55 -9.54
N LYS A 10 -34.91 -4.00 -10.65
CA LYS A 10 -34.37 -4.24 -12.00
C LYS A 10 -32.94 -3.71 -12.14
N ASP A 11 -32.69 -2.51 -11.61
CA ASP A 11 -31.36 -1.88 -11.69
C ASP A 11 -30.38 -2.57 -10.74
N ALA A 12 -30.85 -2.97 -9.55
CA ALA A 12 -30.06 -3.78 -8.63
C ALA A 12 -29.59 -5.10 -9.27
N ALA A 13 -30.51 -5.84 -9.92
CA ALA A 13 -30.18 -7.08 -10.61
C ALA A 13 -29.19 -6.88 -11.77
N GLN A 14 -29.21 -5.72 -12.45
CA GLN A 14 -28.21 -5.41 -13.48
C GLN A 14 -26.83 -5.15 -12.88
N ILE A 15 -26.76 -4.44 -11.75
CA ILE A 15 -25.49 -4.21 -11.04
C ILE A 15 -24.92 -5.54 -10.52
N GLU A 16 -25.77 -6.43 -10.00
CA GLU A 16 -25.37 -7.76 -9.51
C GLU A 16 -24.79 -8.67 -10.60
N ASN A 17 -25.09 -8.42 -11.88
CA ASN A 17 -24.49 -9.12 -13.01
C ASN A 17 -23.07 -8.65 -13.37
N LEU A 18 -22.61 -7.55 -12.79
CA LEU A 18 -21.21 -7.11 -12.93
C LEU A 18 -20.28 -8.01 -12.10
N SER A 19 -18.99 -7.97 -12.38
CA SER A 19 -18.00 -8.63 -11.52
C SER A 19 -18.04 -8.06 -10.09
N LYS A 20 -17.65 -8.84 -9.10
CA LYS A 20 -17.62 -8.40 -7.69
C LYS A 20 -16.81 -7.12 -7.49
N ARG A 21 -15.71 -6.96 -8.25
CA ARG A 21 -14.90 -5.74 -8.24
C ARG A 21 -15.72 -4.55 -8.75
N MET A 22 -16.32 -4.66 -9.91
CA MET A 22 -17.12 -3.58 -10.51
C MET A 22 -18.33 -3.24 -9.64
N GLN A 23 -19.03 -4.23 -9.10
CA GLN A 23 -20.14 -4.01 -8.17
C GLN A 23 -19.73 -3.12 -7.01
N ARG A 24 -18.59 -3.46 -6.34
CA ARG A 24 -18.10 -2.72 -5.17
C ARG A 24 -17.62 -1.32 -5.52
N LEU A 25 -17.03 -1.14 -6.69
CA LEU A 25 -16.67 0.19 -7.19
C LEU A 25 -17.91 1.05 -7.42
N VAL A 26 -18.95 0.51 -8.05
CA VAL A 26 -20.22 1.22 -8.28
C VAL A 26 -20.88 1.54 -6.95
N TYR A 27 -21.05 0.55 -6.08
CA TYR A 27 -21.69 0.76 -4.78
C TYR A 27 -20.92 1.76 -3.91
N GLY A 28 -19.59 1.73 -3.91
CA GLY A 28 -18.78 2.71 -3.19
C GLY A 28 -18.98 4.13 -3.69
N ALA A 29 -19.06 4.32 -5.02
CA ALA A 29 -19.35 5.62 -5.61
C ALA A 29 -20.77 6.12 -5.29
N VAL A 30 -21.76 5.22 -5.30
CA VAL A 30 -23.15 5.57 -4.94
C VAL A 30 -23.27 5.86 -3.45
N ASP A 31 -22.61 5.08 -2.59
CA ASP A 31 -22.57 5.33 -1.14
C ASP A 31 -21.92 6.68 -0.80
N TYR A 32 -20.79 7.00 -1.46
CA TYR A 32 -20.14 8.31 -1.32
C TYR A 32 -21.09 9.46 -1.62
N ASN A 33 -21.71 9.46 -2.81
CA ASN A 33 -22.64 10.51 -3.20
C ASN A 33 -23.88 10.54 -2.30
N SER A 34 -24.37 9.39 -1.85
CA SER A 34 -25.54 9.30 -0.97
C SER A 34 -25.26 9.84 0.43
N LEU A 35 -24.04 9.66 0.92
CA LEU A 35 -23.59 10.25 2.19
C LEU A 35 -23.55 11.77 2.14
N ILE A 36 -23.00 12.34 1.07
CA ILE A 36 -22.83 13.81 0.97
C ILE A 36 -24.06 14.54 0.46
N GLN A 37 -25.05 13.82 -0.07
CA GLN A 37 -26.30 14.37 -0.62
C GLN A 37 -27.53 13.62 -0.11
N PRO A 38 -27.85 13.77 1.18
CA PRO A 38 -28.93 13.03 1.82
C PRO A 38 -30.29 13.33 1.17
N GLY A 39 -31.13 12.29 1.03
CA GLY A 39 -32.50 12.39 0.51
C GLY A 39 -32.61 12.68 -0.98
N ARG A 40 -31.49 12.82 -1.72
CA ARG A 40 -31.55 13.08 -3.17
C ARG A 40 -31.64 11.80 -3.98
N THR A 41 -32.29 11.90 -5.13
CA THR A 41 -32.27 10.87 -6.17
C THR A 41 -31.31 11.33 -7.29
N LEU A 42 -30.25 10.56 -7.50
CA LEU A 42 -29.25 10.83 -8.52
C LEU A 42 -29.33 9.78 -9.64
N THR A 43 -29.03 10.21 -10.86
CA THR A 43 -28.90 9.34 -12.02
C THR A 43 -27.41 9.01 -12.22
N TYR A 44 -27.10 7.73 -12.28
CA TYR A 44 -25.75 7.24 -12.52
C TYR A 44 -25.62 6.69 -13.92
N LYS A 45 -24.57 7.11 -14.63
CA LYS A 45 -24.21 6.63 -15.97
C LYS A 45 -22.88 5.89 -15.87
N LEU A 46 -22.89 4.60 -16.18
CA LEU A 46 -21.70 3.75 -16.13
C LEU A 46 -21.07 3.63 -17.51
N TYR A 47 -19.76 3.81 -17.57
CA TYR A 47 -18.97 3.71 -18.78
C TYR A 47 -17.88 2.67 -18.60
N MET A 48 -17.51 1.97 -19.67
CA MET A 48 -16.36 1.09 -19.70
C MET A 48 -15.20 1.81 -20.38
N GLY A 49 -14.15 2.05 -19.62
CA GLY A 49 -12.89 2.59 -20.10
C GLY A 49 -11.94 1.53 -20.62
N GLU A 50 -10.79 1.99 -21.04
CA GLU A 50 -9.69 1.15 -21.53
C GLU A 50 -8.81 0.65 -20.36
N LYS A 51 -8.04 -0.42 -20.59
CA LYS A 51 -7.15 -0.99 -19.56
C LYS A 51 -6.10 -0.02 -19.02
N TRP A 52 -5.74 0.98 -19.79
CA TRP A 52 -4.75 2.00 -19.38
C TRP A 52 -5.34 3.15 -18.56
N GLN A 53 -6.63 3.15 -18.32
CA GLN A 53 -7.31 4.15 -17.49
C GLN A 53 -7.54 3.58 -16.09
N TYR A 54 -7.54 4.44 -15.08
CA TYR A 54 -8.04 4.07 -13.76
C TYR A 54 -9.55 4.31 -13.66
N PRO A 55 -10.27 3.55 -12.83
CA PRO A 55 -11.66 3.86 -12.51
C PRO A 55 -11.78 5.28 -11.96
N ARG A 56 -12.83 6.01 -12.38
CA ARG A 56 -13.16 7.33 -11.88
C ARG A 56 -14.54 7.29 -11.24
N LEU A 57 -14.59 7.49 -9.94
CA LEU A 57 -15.75 7.17 -9.11
C LEU A 57 -16.33 8.40 -8.41
N THR A 58 -15.48 9.22 -7.83
CA THR A 58 -15.88 10.29 -6.90
C THR A 58 -15.34 11.66 -7.27
N ASP A 59 -14.63 11.76 -8.38
CA ASP A 59 -14.08 13.02 -8.84
C ASP A 59 -15.17 13.89 -9.50
N THR A 60 -15.54 14.96 -8.82
CA THR A 60 -16.58 15.86 -9.29
C THR A 60 -16.17 16.71 -10.48
N SER A 61 -14.87 17.03 -10.64
CA SER A 61 -14.37 17.84 -11.77
C SER A 61 -14.37 17.10 -13.10
N THR A 62 -14.27 15.78 -13.04
CA THR A 62 -14.28 14.90 -14.21
C THR A 62 -15.66 14.29 -14.47
N LEU A 63 -16.62 14.54 -13.60
CA LEU A 63 -18.00 14.09 -13.72
C LEU A 63 -18.85 15.01 -14.62
N SER A 64 -18.27 16.08 -15.17
CA SER A 64 -18.91 16.89 -16.21
C SER A 64 -19.02 16.10 -17.51
N GLY A 65 -20.06 16.36 -18.30
CA GLY A 65 -20.29 15.68 -19.59
C GLY A 65 -19.12 15.70 -20.55
N ASP A 66 -18.19 16.63 -20.38
CA ASP A 66 -17.01 16.84 -21.22
C ASP A 66 -16.11 15.60 -21.39
N ILE A 67 -15.93 14.78 -20.35
CA ILE A 67 -15.08 13.57 -20.48
C ILE A 67 -15.75 12.52 -21.38
N THR A 68 -17.04 12.34 -21.23
CA THR A 68 -17.78 11.34 -22.00
C THR A 68 -17.96 11.76 -23.46
N GLU A 69 -18.19 13.04 -23.71
CA GLU A 69 -18.31 13.59 -25.07
C GLU A 69 -16.95 13.63 -25.78
N GLN A 70 -15.89 14.09 -25.12
CA GLN A 70 -14.54 14.13 -25.69
C GLN A 70 -13.96 12.74 -25.94
N MET A 71 -14.29 11.76 -25.14
CA MET A 71 -13.83 10.38 -25.30
C MET A 71 -14.75 9.52 -26.16
N GLY A 72 -15.90 10.05 -26.61
CA GLY A 72 -16.88 9.30 -27.38
C GLY A 72 -17.49 8.10 -26.65
N LEU A 73 -17.49 8.11 -25.32
CA LEU A 73 -17.99 7.02 -24.49
C LEU A 73 -19.52 7.02 -24.45
N VAL A 74 -20.11 5.84 -24.63
CA VAL A 74 -21.55 5.61 -24.47
C VAL A 74 -21.77 4.85 -23.18
N PRO A 75 -22.71 5.28 -22.31
CA PRO A 75 -22.99 4.54 -21.08
C PRO A 75 -23.58 3.17 -21.43
N PHE A 76 -23.01 2.12 -20.86
CA PHE A 76 -23.52 0.76 -21.02
C PHE A 76 -24.67 0.46 -20.05
N MET A 77 -24.78 1.27 -18.97
CA MET A 77 -25.83 1.16 -17.96
C MET A 77 -26.19 2.56 -17.45
N VAL A 78 -27.47 2.78 -17.22
CA VAL A 78 -28.01 4.00 -16.58
C VAL A 78 -29.03 3.56 -15.55
N PHE A 79 -28.89 4.05 -14.31
CA PHE A 79 -29.82 3.75 -13.23
C PHE A 79 -30.00 4.95 -12.29
N LYS A 80 -31.00 4.87 -11.43
CA LYS A 80 -31.25 5.88 -10.40
C LYS A 80 -31.06 5.28 -9.01
N ALA A 81 -30.44 6.04 -8.13
CA ALA A 81 -30.35 5.70 -6.71
C ALA A 81 -30.83 6.86 -5.85
N THR A 82 -31.62 6.54 -4.85
CA THR A 82 -32.13 7.51 -3.88
C THR A 82 -31.40 7.34 -2.57
N SER A 83 -30.79 8.42 -2.07
CA SER A 83 -30.10 8.41 -0.79
C SER A 83 -31.07 8.18 0.37
N VAL A 84 -30.72 7.25 1.25
CA VAL A 84 -31.36 7.00 2.55
C VAL A 84 -30.45 7.39 3.71
N SER A 85 -29.41 8.16 3.43
CA SER A 85 -28.54 8.74 4.45
C SER A 85 -29.33 9.59 5.43
N ARG A 86 -28.96 9.53 6.70
CA ARG A 86 -29.63 10.27 7.78
C ARG A 86 -28.94 11.60 8.10
N ASN A 87 -27.99 12.01 7.28
CA ASN A 87 -27.26 13.25 7.47
C ASN A 87 -28.21 14.45 7.42
N GLN A 88 -27.91 15.45 8.21
CA GLN A 88 -28.66 16.70 8.26
C GLN A 88 -28.13 17.73 7.27
N THR A 89 -26.87 17.60 6.87
CA THR A 89 -26.19 18.55 5.99
C THR A 89 -26.12 18.01 4.57
N ASP A 90 -26.65 18.79 3.63
CA ASP A 90 -26.51 18.53 2.19
C ASP A 90 -25.26 19.24 1.68
N PHE A 91 -24.25 18.46 1.33
CA PHE A 91 -23.04 18.95 0.69
C PHE A 91 -23.21 18.86 -0.83
N SER A 92 -24.07 19.70 -1.38
CA SER A 92 -24.29 19.71 -2.83
C SER A 92 -23.02 20.09 -3.61
N PRO A 93 -22.93 19.74 -4.89
CA PRO A 93 -21.77 20.07 -5.73
C PRO A 93 -21.37 21.54 -5.79
N HIS A 94 -22.27 22.48 -5.51
CA HIS A 94 -21.94 23.92 -5.36
C HIS A 94 -20.82 24.16 -4.34
N TYR A 95 -20.73 23.28 -3.37
CA TYR A 95 -19.73 23.34 -2.32
C TYR A 95 -18.30 23.18 -2.86
N PHE A 96 -18.13 22.34 -3.88
CA PHE A 96 -16.80 22.02 -4.41
C PHE A 96 -16.34 22.96 -5.51
N ALA A 97 -17.26 23.50 -6.27
CA ALA A 97 -16.89 24.16 -7.53
C ALA A 97 -16.64 25.66 -7.39
N GLY A 98 -17.15 26.31 -6.36
CA GLY A 98 -17.01 27.76 -6.21
C GLY A 98 -17.53 28.58 -7.39
N ASP A 99 -18.16 27.95 -8.38
CA ASP A 99 -18.56 28.54 -9.63
C ASP A 99 -19.87 27.95 -10.16
N ASP A 100 -20.62 28.78 -10.89
CA ASP A 100 -21.97 28.49 -11.42
C ASP A 100 -22.00 27.47 -12.57
N GLN A 101 -20.91 26.77 -12.85
CA GLN A 101 -20.77 25.90 -14.03
C GLN A 101 -21.09 24.43 -13.80
N ILE A 102 -21.86 24.05 -12.81
CA ILE A 102 -22.20 22.65 -12.62
C ILE A 102 -23.36 22.28 -13.51
N LEU A 103 -23.05 21.48 -14.50
CA LEU A 103 -23.89 21.20 -15.64
C LEU A 103 -25.14 20.38 -15.31
N ASP A 104 -25.07 19.42 -14.40
CA ASP A 104 -26.24 18.66 -13.98
C ASP A 104 -26.08 18.14 -12.55
N HIS A 105 -26.75 18.77 -11.63
CA HIS A 105 -26.68 18.43 -10.21
C HIS A 105 -27.18 17.02 -9.86
N ASN A 106 -27.90 16.38 -10.76
CA ASN A 106 -28.56 15.11 -10.53
C ASN A 106 -27.94 13.93 -11.29
N VAL A 107 -26.90 14.15 -12.08
CA VAL A 107 -26.20 13.09 -12.82
C VAL A 107 -24.79 12.86 -12.29
N ARG A 108 -24.40 11.59 -12.22
CA ARG A 108 -23.03 11.16 -11.89
C ARG A 108 -22.53 10.20 -12.97
N HIS A 109 -21.30 10.40 -13.39
CA HIS A 109 -20.63 9.57 -14.37
C HIS A 109 -19.60 8.70 -13.65
N ILE A 110 -19.67 7.40 -13.85
CA ILE A 110 -18.75 6.44 -13.27
C ILE A 110 -18.01 5.73 -14.41
N LEU A 111 -16.71 5.90 -14.48
CA LEU A 111 -15.85 5.18 -15.40
C LEU A 111 -15.33 3.93 -14.69
N LEU A 112 -15.66 2.75 -15.21
CA LEU A 112 -15.11 1.47 -14.82
C LEU A 112 -14.02 1.04 -15.80
N THR A 113 -13.20 0.08 -15.41
CA THR A 113 -12.16 -0.50 -16.25
C THR A 113 -12.26 -2.02 -16.24
N PRO A 114 -11.78 -2.72 -17.29
CA PRO A 114 -11.78 -4.18 -17.34
C PRO A 114 -11.12 -4.82 -16.12
N ASP A 115 -11.59 -5.99 -15.69
CA ASP A 115 -11.07 -6.66 -14.48
C ASP A 115 -9.64 -7.20 -14.67
N ASP A 116 -9.23 -7.42 -15.90
CA ASP A 116 -7.88 -7.84 -16.26
C ASP A 116 -6.93 -6.64 -16.55
N ALA A 117 -7.38 -5.41 -16.27
CA ALA A 117 -6.55 -4.23 -16.35
C ALA A 117 -5.51 -4.19 -15.23
N THR A 118 -4.29 -3.79 -15.56
CA THR A 118 -3.15 -3.74 -14.65
C THR A 118 -2.44 -2.38 -14.72
N ASP A 119 -1.67 -2.05 -13.69
CA ASP A 119 -0.86 -0.83 -13.71
C ASP A 119 0.15 -0.82 -14.87
N ARG A 120 0.54 -1.98 -15.37
CA ARG A 120 1.37 -2.12 -16.56
C ARG A 120 0.67 -1.57 -17.83
N ASP A 121 -0.64 -1.74 -17.94
CA ASP A 121 -1.40 -1.22 -19.07
C ASP A 121 -1.38 0.31 -19.07
N VAL A 122 -1.45 0.92 -17.88
CA VAL A 122 -1.33 2.37 -17.71
C VAL A 122 0.06 2.86 -18.11
N GLU A 123 1.11 2.20 -17.65
CA GLU A 123 2.49 2.55 -17.98
C GLU A 123 2.79 2.40 -19.46
N LEU A 124 2.29 1.36 -20.11
CA LEU A 124 2.49 1.12 -21.53
C LEU A 124 1.80 2.17 -22.42
N ASN A 125 0.68 2.71 -21.98
CA ASN A 125 -0.06 3.70 -22.76
C ASN A 125 0.42 5.15 -22.53
N HIS A 126 1.09 5.40 -21.42
CA HIS A 126 1.86 6.61 -21.20
C HIS A 126 3.37 6.35 -21.41
N PRO A 127 3.77 5.83 -22.60
CA PRO A 127 5.16 5.57 -22.83
C PRO A 127 5.84 6.93 -22.70
N VAL A 128 6.73 7.03 -21.74
CA VAL A 128 7.72 8.12 -21.69
C VAL A 128 8.62 7.93 -22.92
N ASN A 129 8.03 8.13 -24.09
CA ASN A 129 8.59 7.87 -25.42
C ASN A 129 9.55 8.96 -25.86
N SER A 130 10.12 9.72 -24.92
CA SER A 130 11.18 10.62 -25.29
C SER A 130 12.41 9.81 -25.70
N LYS A 131 13.03 10.19 -26.81
CA LYS A 131 14.32 9.64 -27.24
C LYS A 131 15.33 9.65 -26.08
N ALA A 132 15.20 10.63 -25.18
CA ALA A 132 16.00 10.76 -23.96
C ALA A 132 15.81 9.58 -22.98
N VAL A 133 14.58 9.11 -22.74
CA VAL A 133 14.33 7.97 -21.84
C VAL A 133 14.82 6.67 -22.47
N LYS A 134 14.61 6.46 -23.77
CA LYS A 134 15.17 5.29 -24.46
C LYS A 134 16.71 5.26 -24.38
N LEU A 135 17.34 6.41 -24.60
CA LEU A 135 18.79 6.56 -24.44
C LEU A 135 19.22 6.32 -23.00
N TYR A 136 18.51 6.90 -22.03
CA TYR A 136 18.77 6.68 -20.60
C TYR A 136 18.70 5.20 -20.24
N ASN A 137 17.61 4.50 -20.58
CA ASN A 137 17.44 3.07 -20.29
C ASN A 137 18.51 2.21 -20.99
N THR A 138 18.89 2.58 -22.21
CA THR A 138 19.96 1.89 -22.95
C THR A 138 21.32 2.08 -22.26
N LEU A 139 21.64 3.28 -21.83
CA LEU A 139 22.88 3.60 -21.11
C LEU A 139 22.89 2.93 -19.75
N GLU A 140 21.78 3.01 -19.00
CA GLU A 140 21.64 2.35 -17.71
C GLU A 140 21.85 0.83 -17.79
N SER A 141 21.23 0.17 -18.78
CA SER A 141 21.42 -1.26 -18.98
C SER A 141 22.84 -1.64 -19.46
N SER A 142 23.59 -0.67 -20.01
CA SER A 142 24.97 -0.89 -20.47
C SER A 142 26.00 -0.76 -19.35
N VAL A 143 25.78 0.21 -18.46
CA VAL A 143 26.68 0.54 -17.33
C VAL A 143 25.89 0.74 -16.04
N PRO A 144 25.12 -0.27 -15.61
CA PRO A 144 24.18 -0.15 -14.48
C PRO A 144 24.89 0.27 -13.19
N THR A 145 26.10 -0.22 -12.94
CA THR A 145 26.89 0.09 -11.75
C THR A 145 27.19 1.58 -11.61
N ALA A 146 27.48 2.28 -12.72
CA ALA A 146 27.75 3.72 -12.68
C ALA A 146 26.49 4.53 -12.31
N PHE A 147 25.34 4.15 -12.89
CA PHE A 147 24.06 4.75 -12.55
C PHE A 147 23.66 4.47 -11.10
N ASP A 148 23.93 3.27 -10.61
CA ASP A 148 23.63 2.89 -9.23
C ASP A 148 24.49 3.66 -8.24
N VAL A 149 25.78 3.85 -8.49
CA VAL A 149 26.66 4.69 -7.64
C VAL A 149 26.11 6.11 -7.53
N PHE A 150 25.69 6.70 -8.66
CA PHE A 150 25.08 8.03 -8.63
C PHE A 150 23.78 8.06 -7.83
N ARG A 151 22.89 7.10 -8.05
CA ARG A 151 21.63 6.97 -7.30
C ARG A 151 21.86 6.70 -5.82
N ASP A 152 22.79 5.82 -5.49
CA ASP A 152 23.14 5.47 -4.12
C ASP A 152 23.70 6.68 -3.35
N THR A 153 24.57 7.46 -3.99
CA THR A 153 25.09 8.70 -3.41
C THR A 153 23.96 9.70 -3.13
N LYS A 154 23.08 9.94 -4.13
CA LYS A 154 21.93 10.82 -3.97
C LYS A 154 21.01 10.35 -2.85
N ARG A 155 20.81 9.03 -2.72
CA ARG A 155 19.98 8.45 -1.66
C ARG A 155 20.63 8.64 -0.29
N THR A 156 21.91 8.36 -0.13
CA THR A 156 22.62 8.55 1.14
C THR A 156 22.49 9.98 1.65
N ILE A 157 22.54 10.97 0.73
CA ILE A 157 22.26 12.36 1.08
C ILE A 157 20.82 12.55 1.57
N ARG A 158 19.84 11.96 0.88
CA ARG A 158 18.42 12.06 1.26
C ARG A 158 18.12 11.37 2.58
N GLU A 159 18.72 10.22 2.83
CA GLU A 159 18.60 9.52 4.11
C GLU A 159 19.10 10.39 5.25
N HIS A 160 20.29 10.97 5.10
CA HIS A 160 20.84 11.87 6.10
C HIS A 160 19.96 13.10 6.34
N VAL A 161 19.28 13.61 5.31
CA VAL A 161 18.30 14.70 5.46
C VAL A 161 17.02 14.20 6.16
N GLY A 162 16.54 13.00 5.79
CA GLY A 162 15.35 12.38 6.39
C GLY A 162 15.51 11.97 7.85
N GLU A 163 16.74 11.71 8.28
CA GLU A 163 17.08 11.40 9.69
C GLU A 163 17.13 12.64 10.60
N LYS A 164 17.12 13.83 10.02
CA LYS A 164 17.08 15.06 10.81
C LYS A 164 15.67 15.28 11.37
N PRO A 165 15.57 15.76 12.64
CA PRO A 165 14.28 16.13 13.20
C PRO A 165 13.51 17.07 12.27
N ILE A 166 12.22 16.81 12.11
CA ILE A 166 11.34 17.69 11.34
C ILE A 166 11.26 19.01 12.09
N PRO A 167 11.60 20.15 11.45
CA PRO A 167 11.54 21.44 12.14
C PRO A 167 10.11 21.68 12.65
N MET A 168 9.98 22.16 13.90
CA MET A 168 8.69 22.58 14.47
C MET A 168 7.92 23.57 13.58
N THR A 169 8.63 24.29 12.70
CA THR A 169 8.04 25.15 11.68
C THR A 169 7.21 24.39 10.64
N MET A 170 7.50 23.11 10.36
CA MET A 170 6.67 22.30 9.46
C MET A 170 5.39 21.82 10.15
N ALA A 171 5.48 21.36 11.41
CA ALA A 171 4.28 21.06 12.20
C ALA A 171 3.38 22.30 12.37
N ARG A 172 3.98 23.49 12.51
CA ARG A 172 3.24 24.77 12.53
C ARG A 172 2.73 25.19 11.15
N SER A 173 3.35 24.76 10.04
CA SER A 173 2.86 25.10 8.72
C SER A 173 1.61 24.28 8.35
N ALA A 174 1.46 23.05 8.83
CA ALA A 174 0.18 22.34 8.75
C ALA A 174 -0.94 23.12 9.49
N ASP A 175 -0.67 23.59 10.72
CA ASP A 175 -1.60 24.47 11.44
C ASP A 175 -1.87 25.80 10.70
N ASN A 176 -0.92 26.32 9.95
CA ASN A 176 -1.08 27.58 9.20
C ASN A 176 -1.78 27.39 7.87
N VAL A 177 -1.54 26.28 7.16
CA VAL A 177 -2.28 25.89 5.96
C VAL A 177 -3.74 25.69 6.32
N ASN A 178 -4.01 24.97 7.40
CA ASN A 178 -5.36 24.75 7.91
C ASN A 178 -6.06 26.06 8.34
N LYS A 179 -5.31 27.03 8.89
CA LYS A 179 -5.87 28.36 9.22
C LYS A 179 -6.14 29.22 7.99
N ALA A 180 -5.27 29.15 6.99
CA ALA A 180 -5.47 29.88 5.72
C ALA A 180 -6.66 29.31 4.94
N GLU A 181 -6.83 27.98 4.95
CA GLU A 181 -7.98 27.31 4.34
C GLU A 181 -9.30 27.58 5.07
N LYS A 182 -9.27 27.75 6.41
CA LYS A 182 -10.44 28.19 7.19
C LYS A 182 -11.04 29.50 6.68
N VAL A 183 -10.20 30.43 6.22
CA VAL A 183 -10.67 31.71 5.68
C VAL A 183 -11.35 31.55 4.31
N GLN A 184 -10.96 30.52 3.56
CA GLN A 184 -11.50 30.24 2.23
C GLN A 184 -12.74 29.32 2.25
N HIS A 185 -12.95 28.57 3.33
CA HIS A 185 -14.03 27.58 3.45
C HIS A 185 -14.79 27.77 4.77
N PRO A 186 -15.88 28.55 4.74
CA PRO A 186 -16.69 28.84 5.93
C PRO A 186 -17.24 27.60 6.63
N TRP A 187 -17.31 26.47 5.96
CA TRP A 187 -17.80 25.20 6.51
C TRP A 187 -16.91 24.59 7.59
N VAL A 188 -15.61 24.88 7.58
CA VAL A 188 -14.68 24.40 8.61
C VAL A 188 -15.06 24.90 9.99
N GLU A 189 -15.72 26.07 10.08
CA GLU A 189 -16.19 26.65 11.32
C GLU A 189 -17.58 26.13 11.75
N VAL A 190 -18.30 25.45 10.87
CA VAL A 190 -19.58 24.84 11.19
C VAL A 190 -19.35 23.63 12.09
N THR A 191 -19.93 23.65 13.29
CA THR A 191 -19.89 22.49 14.18
C THR A 191 -20.53 21.30 13.48
N PRO A 192 -19.81 20.18 13.31
CA PRO A 192 -20.38 19.00 12.67
C PRO A 192 -21.49 18.40 13.50
N GLY A 193 -22.48 17.81 12.82
CA GLY A 193 -23.47 16.96 13.45
C GLY A 193 -22.85 15.75 14.14
N ARG A 194 -23.61 15.12 15.00
CA ARG A 194 -23.22 13.88 15.71
C ARG A 194 -24.25 12.81 15.49
N ALA A 195 -23.79 11.58 15.39
CA ALA A 195 -24.67 10.43 15.35
C ALA A 195 -25.57 10.39 16.62
N PRO A 196 -26.87 10.09 16.47
CA PRO A 196 -27.76 9.91 17.61
C PRO A 196 -27.25 8.84 18.57
N LYS A 197 -27.58 8.97 19.86
CA LYS A 197 -27.25 7.95 20.86
C LYS A 197 -27.82 6.58 20.45
N GLY A 198 -26.97 5.56 20.45
CA GLY A 198 -27.32 4.20 20.01
C GLY A 198 -27.15 3.97 18.51
N SER A 199 -26.56 4.92 17.80
CA SER A 199 -26.12 4.67 16.41
C SER A 199 -25.13 3.52 16.35
N PRO A 200 -25.04 2.81 15.21
CA PRO A 200 -24.08 1.73 15.07
C PRO A 200 -22.65 2.22 15.29
N ARG A 201 -21.86 1.44 16.03
CA ARG A 201 -20.46 1.74 16.28
C ARG A 201 -19.60 1.31 15.10
N ALA A 202 -18.66 2.15 14.69
CA ALA A 202 -17.82 1.90 13.54
C ALA A 202 -16.36 2.29 13.81
N VAL A 203 -15.46 1.70 13.02
CA VAL A 203 -14.05 2.06 12.95
C VAL A 203 -13.70 2.33 11.49
N VAL A 204 -13.05 3.47 11.24
CA VAL A 204 -12.56 3.82 9.91
C VAL A 204 -11.19 3.17 9.70
N VAL A 205 -11.01 2.45 8.60
CA VAL A 205 -9.73 1.93 8.13
C VAL A 205 -9.35 2.71 6.87
N ALA A 206 -8.44 3.64 7.01
CA ALA A 206 -8.00 4.51 5.93
C ALA A 206 -6.71 3.95 5.31
N MET A 207 -6.76 3.63 4.04
CA MET A 207 -5.63 3.09 3.28
C MET A 207 -5.53 3.80 1.92
N HIS A 208 -4.43 3.67 1.21
CA HIS A 208 -4.31 4.44 -0.02
C HIS A 208 -4.96 3.76 -1.24
N TRP A 209 -5.02 2.44 -1.35
CA TRP A 209 -5.67 1.69 -2.44
C TRP A 209 -5.98 0.24 -2.08
N PHE A 210 -6.74 -0.47 -2.92
CA PHE A 210 -7.01 -1.89 -2.81
C PHE A 210 -6.11 -2.69 -3.78
N GLN A 211 -4.79 -2.67 -3.56
CA GLN A 211 -3.81 -3.37 -4.39
C GLN A 211 -2.92 -4.30 -3.57
N ALA A 212 -2.09 -5.11 -4.26
CA ALA A 212 -1.18 -6.03 -3.60
C ALA A 212 0.03 -5.31 -2.99
N GLY A 213 0.22 -5.46 -1.69
CA GLY A 213 1.36 -4.94 -0.95
C GLY A 213 1.36 -5.41 0.50
N GLY A 214 2.48 -5.25 1.19
CA GLY A 214 2.61 -5.67 2.59
C GLY A 214 1.76 -4.83 3.55
N ALA A 215 1.73 -3.51 3.33
CA ALA A 215 0.91 -2.60 4.11
C ALA A 215 -0.59 -2.83 3.87
N GLU A 216 -0.97 -3.06 2.61
CA GLU A 216 -2.34 -3.33 2.21
C GLU A 216 -2.84 -4.67 2.77
N ARG A 217 -1.97 -5.69 2.79
CA ARG A 217 -2.28 -6.99 3.42
C ARG A 217 -2.57 -6.83 4.91
N TRP A 218 -1.79 -6.00 5.61
CA TRP A 218 -2.04 -5.68 7.01
C TRP A 218 -3.33 -4.86 7.20
N ALA A 219 -3.58 -3.87 6.34
CA ALA A 219 -4.83 -3.10 6.38
C ALA A 219 -6.05 -4.00 6.19
N LEU A 220 -5.97 -4.97 5.27
CA LEU A 220 -7.02 -5.97 5.05
C LEU A 220 -7.24 -6.85 6.29
N GLU A 221 -6.18 -7.23 6.98
CA GLU A 221 -6.30 -7.97 8.25
C GLU A 221 -6.93 -7.10 9.35
N THR A 222 -6.59 -5.82 9.44
CA THR A 222 -7.23 -4.92 10.40
C THR A 222 -8.73 -4.75 10.15
N VAL A 223 -9.20 -4.82 8.90
CA VAL A 223 -10.65 -4.81 8.57
C VAL A 223 -11.35 -6.03 9.19
N LYS A 224 -10.73 -7.21 9.14
CA LYS A 224 -11.26 -8.42 9.80
C LYS A 224 -11.30 -8.25 11.32
N LEU A 225 -10.20 -7.75 11.89
CA LEU A 225 -10.10 -7.53 13.35
C LEU A 225 -11.16 -6.53 13.84
N VAL A 226 -11.41 -5.46 13.09
CA VAL A 226 -12.46 -4.48 13.38
C VAL A 226 -13.84 -5.14 13.41
N ARG A 227 -14.14 -5.97 12.41
CA ARG A 227 -15.41 -6.73 12.34
C ARG A 227 -15.54 -7.73 13.49
N ASP A 228 -14.47 -8.49 13.77
CA ASP A 228 -14.46 -9.50 14.83
C ASP A 228 -14.61 -8.86 16.22
N ALA A 229 -14.20 -7.61 16.38
CA ALA A 229 -14.44 -6.82 17.59
C ALA A 229 -15.87 -6.24 17.68
N GLY A 230 -16.75 -6.48 16.69
CA GLY A 230 -18.14 -6.06 16.70
C GLY A 230 -18.40 -4.65 16.14
N PHE A 231 -17.39 -4.02 15.52
CA PHE A 231 -17.56 -2.75 14.84
C PHE A 231 -17.92 -2.92 13.36
N ILE A 232 -18.56 -1.91 12.79
CA ILE A 232 -18.71 -1.80 11.33
C ILE A 232 -17.42 -1.25 10.76
N PRO A 233 -16.70 -1.99 9.90
CA PRO A 233 -15.55 -1.44 9.23
C PRO A 233 -15.97 -0.49 8.10
N ILE A 234 -15.40 0.73 8.10
CA ILE A 234 -15.55 1.71 7.03
C ILE A 234 -14.19 1.87 6.38
N VAL A 235 -14.04 1.40 5.15
CA VAL A 235 -12.76 1.43 4.44
C VAL A 235 -12.74 2.57 3.45
N ILE A 236 -11.77 3.47 3.60
CA ILE A 236 -11.60 4.64 2.73
C ILE A 236 -10.25 4.55 2.04
N THR A 237 -10.21 4.81 0.72
CA THR A 237 -8.95 4.94 -0.02
C THR A 237 -8.83 6.32 -0.64
N ASP A 238 -7.60 6.80 -0.86
CA ASP A 238 -7.32 8.14 -1.35
C ASP A 238 -6.49 8.19 -2.64
N ARG A 239 -6.26 7.04 -3.28
CA ARG A 239 -5.44 6.97 -4.50
C ARG A 239 -6.10 6.20 -5.62
N ASP A 240 -5.82 6.70 -6.84
CA ASP A 240 -6.17 5.99 -8.07
C ASP A 240 -5.48 4.63 -8.13
N GLY A 241 -6.15 3.68 -8.76
CA GLY A 241 -5.66 2.35 -9.01
C GLY A 241 -6.75 1.50 -9.62
N HIS A 242 -6.41 0.35 -10.20
CA HIS A 242 -7.41 -0.60 -10.69
C HIS A 242 -8.22 -1.26 -9.56
N GLN A 243 -7.74 -1.17 -8.33
CA GLN A 243 -8.43 -1.66 -7.12
C GLN A 243 -8.78 -3.16 -7.16
N PRO A 244 -7.88 -4.06 -7.59
CA PRO A 244 -8.22 -5.48 -7.77
C PRO A 244 -8.62 -6.16 -6.46
N TRP A 245 -8.05 -5.77 -5.32
CA TRP A 245 -8.34 -6.36 -4.03
C TRP A 245 -9.68 -5.90 -3.42
N ILE A 246 -10.35 -4.91 -4.00
CA ILE A 246 -11.69 -4.53 -3.51
C ILE A 246 -12.66 -5.71 -3.54
N ALA A 247 -12.41 -6.73 -4.39
CA ALA A 247 -13.20 -7.95 -4.48
C ALA A 247 -12.92 -8.97 -3.37
N ASP A 248 -11.89 -8.76 -2.52
CA ASP A 248 -11.49 -9.72 -1.48
C ASP A 248 -12.61 -9.95 -0.47
N PRO A 249 -12.87 -11.21 -0.04
CA PRO A 249 -13.88 -11.54 0.95
C PRO A 249 -13.70 -10.84 2.31
N ALA A 250 -12.50 -10.42 2.66
CA ALA A 250 -12.24 -9.65 3.88
C ALA A 250 -13.05 -8.35 3.96
N PHE A 251 -13.43 -7.81 2.80
CA PHE A 251 -14.27 -6.61 2.71
C PHE A 251 -15.78 -6.90 2.66
N ASP A 252 -16.20 -8.17 2.80
CA ASP A 252 -17.62 -8.48 2.95
C ASP A 252 -18.13 -7.77 4.22
N ASP A 253 -19.35 -7.19 4.13
CA ASP A 253 -20.00 -6.42 5.19
C ASP A 253 -19.29 -5.12 5.64
N ALA A 254 -18.20 -4.73 4.99
CA ALA A 254 -17.60 -3.40 5.14
C ALA A 254 -18.31 -2.36 4.27
N ILE A 255 -18.29 -1.11 4.71
CA ILE A 255 -18.64 0.05 3.88
C ILE A 255 -17.36 0.45 3.14
N LEU A 256 -17.39 0.46 1.81
CA LEU A 256 -16.23 0.74 0.99
C LEU A 256 -16.40 2.08 0.28
N LEU A 257 -15.47 2.99 0.50
CA LEU A 257 -15.45 4.32 -0.11
C LEU A 257 -14.14 4.50 -0.89
N PRO A 258 -14.03 3.91 -2.10
CA PRO A 258 -12.87 4.06 -2.95
C PRO A 258 -12.88 5.44 -3.62
N MET A 259 -12.27 6.41 -2.97
CA MET A 259 -12.14 7.76 -3.54
C MET A 259 -11.05 7.75 -4.62
N THR A 260 -11.22 8.57 -5.65
CA THR A 260 -10.25 8.71 -6.75
C THR A 260 -9.44 9.99 -6.63
N MET A 261 -8.21 9.95 -7.13
CA MET A 261 -7.34 11.12 -7.16
C MET A 261 -7.58 11.99 -8.42
N PRO A 262 -7.44 13.28 -8.30
CA PRO A 262 -7.27 14.02 -7.07
C PRO A 262 -8.55 14.02 -6.25
N VAL A 263 -8.44 13.67 -4.98
CA VAL A 263 -9.56 13.87 -4.05
C VAL A 263 -9.71 15.37 -3.86
N GLN A 264 -10.82 15.90 -4.30
CA GLN A 264 -11.05 17.36 -4.32
C GLN A 264 -11.42 17.92 -2.94
N GLU A 265 -11.53 17.05 -1.96
CA GLU A 265 -11.76 17.43 -0.60
C GLU A 265 -10.50 18.02 0.04
N ARG A 266 -10.64 19.19 0.61
CA ARG A 266 -9.54 19.85 1.29
C ARG A 266 -9.40 19.37 2.73
N PRO A 267 -8.20 19.46 3.30
CA PRO A 267 -7.99 19.09 4.70
C PRO A 267 -8.95 19.80 5.64
N GLY A 268 -9.60 19.01 6.52
CA GLY A 268 -10.51 19.52 7.53
C GLY A 268 -11.88 19.96 7.05
N ASP A 269 -12.21 19.71 5.79
CA ASP A 269 -13.47 20.10 5.19
C ASP A 269 -14.05 18.98 4.33
N SER A 270 -13.90 17.76 4.79
CA SER A 270 -14.40 16.59 4.10
C SER A 270 -15.88 16.36 4.37
N PRO A 271 -16.76 16.55 3.37
CA PRO A 271 -18.18 16.23 3.50
C PRO A 271 -18.42 14.78 3.86
N VAL A 272 -17.67 13.84 3.29
CA VAL A 272 -17.85 12.42 3.59
C VAL A 272 -17.50 12.11 5.04
N LEU A 273 -16.44 12.73 5.57
CA LEU A 273 -16.03 12.53 6.96
C LEU A 273 -17.10 13.10 7.92
N ARG A 274 -17.62 14.29 7.64
CA ARG A 274 -18.75 14.88 8.38
C ARG A 274 -19.96 13.95 8.37
N ALA A 275 -20.33 13.47 7.19
CA ALA A 275 -21.45 12.56 7.01
C ALA A 275 -21.28 11.26 7.79
N LEU A 276 -20.08 10.69 7.83
CA LEU A 276 -19.81 9.48 8.61
C LEU A 276 -19.98 9.70 10.10
N PHE A 277 -19.53 10.82 10.66
CA PHE A 277 -19.74 11.17 12.08
C PHE A 277 -21.20 11.50 12.43
N GLU A 278 -22.02 11.84 11.45
CA GLU A 278 -23.47 11.98 11.62
C GLU A 278 -24.22 10.64 11.54
N GLN A 279 -23.63 9.63 10.85
CA GLN A 279 -24.24 8.30 10.69
C GLN A 279 -23.86 7.31 11.78
N PHE A 280 -22.60 7.38 12.26
CA PHE A 280 -21.99 6.37 13.10
C PHE A 280 -21.36 6.97 14.36
N ASP A 281 -21.38 6.18 15.42
CA ASP A 281 -20.51 6.38 16.57
C ASP A 281 -19.11 5.85 16.21
N ILE A 282 -18.23 6.74 15.71
CA ILE A 282 -16.88 6.40 15.26
C ILE A 282 -15.96 6.26 16.48
N ALA A 283 -15.71 5.02 16.87
CA ALA A 283 -14.86 4.70 18.03
C ALA A 283 -13.38 5.02 17.75
N GLY A 284 -12.92 4.79 16.51
CA GLY A 284 -11.54 5.05 16.14
C GLY A 284 -11.29 5.05 14.64
N ILE A 285 -10.07 5.46 14.30
CA ILE A 285 -9.55 5.55 12.94
C ILE A 285 -8.20 4.86 12.92
N LEU A 286 -8.02 3.90 12.01
CA LEU A 286 -6.77 3.20 11.73
C LEU A 286 -6.22 3.70 10.41
N ILE A 287 -5.02 4.29 10.42
CA ILE A 287 -4.40 4.88 9.22
C ILE A 287 -3.32 3.94 8.69
N HIS A 288 -3.51 3.44 7.47
CA HIS A 288 -2.56 2.63 6.74
C HIS A 288 -2.10 3.38 5.49
N HIS A 289 -1.12 4.28 5.64
CA HIS A 289 -0.55 5.05 4.51
C HIS A 289 -1.58 5.89 3.72
N CYS A 290 -2.54 6.52 4.40
CA CYS A 290 -3.57 7.36 3.80
C CYS A 290 -3.30 8.85 4.08
N GLN A 291 -2.83 9.59 3.05
CA GLN A 291 -2.51 11.02 3.18
C GLN A 291 -3.75 11.83 3.55
N TRP A 292 -4.86 11.57 2.86
CA TRP A 292 -6.12 12.26 3.11
C TRP A 292 -6.55 12.18 4.57
N MET A 293 -6.33 11.02 5.24
CA MET A 293 -6.70 10.88 6.65
C MET A 293 -5.72 11.60 7.58
N TYR A 294 -4.41 11.61 7.28
CA TYR A 294 -3.47 12.45 8.03
C TYR A 294 -3.87 13.92 7.96
N ASP A 295 -4.20 14.41 6.78
CA ASP A 295 -4.63 15.79 6.56
C ASP A 295 -5.92 16.16 7.31
N ASN A 296 -6.77 15.19 7.61
CA ASN A 296 -8.02 15.38 8.34
C ASN A 296 -7.95 15.05 9.84
N ALA A 297 -6.86 14.48 10.34
CA ALA A 297 -6.73 14.06 11.74
C ALA A 297 -6.96 15.21 12.75
N TRP A 298 -6.46 16.41 12.44
CA TRP A 298 -6.67 17.59 13.26
C TRP A 298 -8.15 17.97 13.40
N TRP A 299 -8.91 17.86 12.31
CA TRP A 299 -10.35 18.15 12.31
C TRP A 299 -11.11 17.15 13.19
N VAL A 300 -10.78 15.87 13.08
CA VAL A 300 -11.36 14.81 13.93
C VAL A 300 -11.08 15.12 15.41
N LYS A 301 -9.82 15.36 15.77
CA LYS A 301 -9.46 15.63 17.17
C LYS A 301 -10.03 16.93 17.71
N THR A 302 -10.27 17.91 16.86
CA THR A 302 -10.89 19.18 17.26
C THR A 302 -12.38 18.99 17.60
N HIS A 303 -13.11 18.23 16.81
CA HIS A 303 -14.57 18.10 16.93
C HIS A 303 -15.01 16.83 17.68
N PHE A 304 -14.20 15.77 17.61
CA PHE A 304 -14.45 14.45 18.19
C PHE A 304 -13.22 13.96 18.97
N PRO A 305 -12.84 14.65 20.07
CA PRO A 305 -11.56 14.36 20.77
C PRO A 305 -11.51 12.94 21.38
N GLN A 306 -12.66 12.27 21.55
CA GLN A 306 -12.74 10.90 22.06
C GLN A 306 -12.43 9.85 21.00
N THR A 307 -12.55 10.18 19.72
CA THR A 307 -12.22 9.25 18.63
C THR A 307 -10.73 8.94 18.65
N ARG A 308 -10.37 7.67 18.77
CA ARG A 308 -8.98 7.22 18.78
C ARG A 308 -8.41 7.26 17.36
N ILE A 309 -7.18 7.76 17.21
CA ILE A 309 -6.47 7.74 15.93
C ILE A 309 -5.17 6.97 16.12
N VAL A 310 -5.02 5.89 15.38
CA VAL A 310 -3.82 5.04 15.39
C VAL A 310 -3.31 4.92 13.96
N ASP A 311 -2.03 5.15 13.74
CA ASP A 311 -1.41 4.87 12.46
C ASP A 311 -0.54 3.62 12.50
N SER A 312 -0.30 3.03 11.32
CA SER A 312 0.51 1.83 11.16
C SER A 312 1.59 2.08 10.11
N LEU A 313 2.84 2.03 10.55
CA LEU A 313 4.00 2.41 9.77
C LEU A 313 4.85 1.19 9.42
N HIS A 314 5.24 1.09 8.15
CA HIS A 314 5.89 -0.10 7.62
C HIS A 314 7.32 0.12 7.15
N ILE A 315 7.65 1.32 6.67
CA ILE A 315 8.95 1.62 6.06
C ILE A 315 9.22 3.12 6.08
N VAL A 316 10.46 3.51 6.35
CA VAL A 316 10.91 4.90 6.13
C VAL A 316 11.23 5.09 4.66
N GLU A 317 10.45 5.90 3.97
CA GLU A 317 10.61 6.14 2.53
C GLU A 317 11.56 7.31 2.28
N TYR A 318 12.85 7.07 2.39
CA TYR A 318 13.88 8.11 2.23
C TYR A 318 13.83 8.84 0.87
N TYR A 319 13.32 8.19 -0.16
CA TYR A 319 13.13 8.79 -1.48
C TYR A 319 12.12 9.95 -1.43
N PHE A 320 11.10 9.83 -0.59
CA PHE A 320 10.06 10.82 -0.34
C PHE A 320 10.30 11.62 0.96
N HIS A 321 11.57 11.80 1.34
CA HIS A 321 11.96 12.53 2.55
C HIS A 321 11.37 11.97 3.85
N GLY A 322 11.12 10.68 3.92
CA GLY A 322 10.55 9.98 5.08
C GLY A 322 9.21 9.32 4.80
N GLY A 323 8.48 9.75 3.75
CA GLY A 323 7.19 9.17 3.38
C GLY A 323 6.13 9.26 4.46
N PHE A 324 5.31 8.23 4.63
CA PHE A 324 4.26 8.20 5.64
C PHE A 324 4.76 8.27 7.10
N PRO A 325 5.92 7.72 7.50
CA PRO A 325 6.49 8.02 8.81
C PRO A 325 6.73 9.51 9.06
N LYS A 326 7.10 10.27 8.02
CA LYS A 326 7.24 11.73 8.14
C LYS A 326 5.88 12.41 8.33
N GLU A 327 4.85 11.97 7.60
CA GLU A 327 3.49 12.48 7.79
C GLU A 327 2.98 12.15 9.19
N SER A 328 3.26 10.94 9.69
CA SER A 328 2.99 10.52 11.07
C SER A 328 3.61 11.49 12.09
N VAL A 329 4.92 11.77 11.96
CA VAL A 329 5.61 12.75 12.84
C VAL A 329 5.01 14.15 12.72
N ALA A 330 4.70 14.61 11.51
CA ALA A 330 4.11 15.93 11.29
C ALA A 330 2.73 16.08 11.96
N HIS A 331 2.00 14.98 12.10
CA HIS A 331 0.65 14.92 12.65
C HIS A 331 0.57 14.29 14.05
N ASP A 332 1.73 14.03 14.72
CA ASP A 332 1.80 13.38 16.04
C ASP A 332 0.86 13.99 17.08
N LYS A 333 0.66 15.30 17.05
CA LYS A 333 -0.24 16.02 17.97
C LYS A 333 -1.68 15.47 17.95
N TRP A 334 -2.11 14.91 16.83
CA TRP A 334 -3.46 14.41 16.63
C TRP A 334 -3.57 12.88 16.55
N ILE A 335 -2.43 12.19 16.65
CA ILE A 335 -2.35 10.73 16.66
C ILE A 335 -2.19 10.27 18.10
N ASP A 336 -3.00 9.31 18.53
CA ASP A 336 -2.94 8.77 19.88
C ASP A 336 -1.86 7.69 20.03
N LEU A 337 -1.61 6.91 18.96
CA LEU A 337 -0.67 5.82 18.97
C LEU A 337 -0.06 5.59 17.58
N HIS A 338 1.24 5.37 17.55
CA HIS A 338 2.01 4.98 16.37
C HIS A 338 2.38 3.50 16.46
N HIS A 339 1.74 2.67 15.65
CA HIS A 339 2.14 1.28 15.49
C HIS A 339 3.28 1.19 14.47
N VAL A 340 4.36 0.55 14.84
CA VAL A 340 5.50 0.26 13.97
C VAL A 340 5.74 -1.24 13.92
N ILE A 341 6.24 -1.72 12.78
CA ILE A 341 6.44 -3.16 12.54
C ILE A 341 7.89 -3.59 12.73
N SER A 342 8.76 -2.70 13.16
CA SER A 342 10.18 -3.00 13.24
C SER A 342 10.94 -2.05 14.17
N PRO A 343 12.00 -2.55 14.83
CA PRO A 343 12.84 -1.75 15.72
C PRO A 343 13.51 -0.54 15.05
N GLN A 344 13.71 -0.56 13.71
CA GLN A 344 14.24 0.61 13.01
C GLN A 344 13.24 1.76 13.00
N LEU A 345 11.96 1.47 12.74
CA LEU A 345 10.91 2.49 12.74
C LEU A 345 10.70 3.06 14.14
N GLU A 346 10.72 2.20 15.17
CA GLU A 346 10.66 2.63 16.57
C GLU A 346 11.77 3.64 16.88
N ARG A 347 13.04 3.27 16.62
CA ARG A 347 14.18 4.17 16.81
C ARG A 347 14.06 5.45 15.98
N TRP A 348 13.57 5.34 14.74
CA TRP A 348 13.41 6.49 13.86
C TRP A 348 12.41 7.50 14.41
N LEU A 349 11.29 7.04 14.98
CA LEU A 349 10.32 7.92 15.65
C LEU A 349 10.86 8.50 16.94
N ILE A 350 11.37 7.67 17.84
CA ILE A 350 11.76 8.06 19.19
C ILE A 350 13.08 8.82 19.19
N ASP A 351 14.14 8.23 18.63
CA ASP A 351 15.50 8.79 18.74
C ASP A 351 15.73 9.94 17.75
N ASN A 352 15.25 9.80 16.50
CA ASN A 352 15.51 10.79 15.47
C ASN A 352 14.48 11.93 15.49
N HIS A 353 13.22 11.65 15.81
CA HIS A 353 12.14 12.65 15.75
C HIS A 353 11.51 12.99 17.11
N GLN A 354 12.00 12.39 18.20
CA GLN A 354 11.62 12.71 19.57
C GLN A 354 10.11 12.53 19.85
N ILE A 355 9.50 11.55 19.18
CA ILE A 355 8.14 11.13 19.51
C ILE A 355 8.15 10.49 20.90
N ASP A 356 7.12 10.78 21.71
CA ASP A 356 6.98 10.18 23.03
C ASP A 356 6.90 8.65 22.91
N ALA A 357 7.84 7.96 23.59
CA ALA A 357 7.91 6.51 23.58
C ALA A 357 6.61 5.83 24.05
N SER A 358 5.83 6.49 24.90
CA SER A 358 4.52 5.97 25.35
C SER A 358 3.46 5.94 24.25
N LYS A 359 3.68 6.65 23.13
CA LYS A 359 2.82 6.67 21.95
C LYS A 359 3.29 5.70 20.86
N VAL A 360 4.42 5.00 21.03
CA VAL A 360 4.97 4.11 20.00
C VAL A 360 4.88 2.67 20.48
N VAL A 361 4.36 1.79 19.63
CA VAL A 361 4.31 0.36 19.89
C VAL A 361 4.97 -0.40 18.74
N ASP A 362 6.02 -1.16 19.06
CA ASP A 362 6.64 -2.11 18.12
C ASP A 362 5.90 -3.45 18.23
N ALA A 363 5.05 -3.74 17.25
CA ALA A 363 4.29 -4.97 17.17
C ALA A 363 4.45 -5.57 15.76
N PRO A 364 5.22 -6.66 15.62
CA PRO A 364 5.57 -7.20 14.31
C PRO A 364 4.41 -7.91 13.62
N LEU A 365 4.47 -7.95 12.27
CA LEU A 365 3.49 -8.63 11.41
C LEU A 365 3.77 -10.13 11.24
N VAL A 366 4.37 -10.79 12.19
CA VAL A 366 4.77 -12.21 12.08
C VAL A 366 3.59 -13.17 11.90
N GLY A 367 2.42 -12.83 12.44
CA GLY A 367 1.20 -13.64 12.28
C GLY A 367 0.61 -13.66 10.86
N LEU A 368 0.99 -12.72 10.00
CA LEU A 368 0.48 -12.68 8.62
C LEU A 368 1.11 -13.72 7.68
N THR A 369 2.25 -14.30 8.06
CA THR A 369 3.10 -15.07 7.14
C THR A 369 3.52 -16.42 7.68
N ALA A 370 3.39 -16.63 8.98
CA ALA A 370 3.75 -17.91 9.62
C ALA A 370 2.52 -18.82 9.69
N ASP A 371 2.45 -19.81 8.82
CA ASP A 371 1.62 -20.98 9.07
C ASP A 371 2.06 -21.57 10.41
N SER A 372 1.11 -22.12 11.19
CA SER A 372 1.34 -22.75 12.50
C SER A 372 2.23 -24.01 12.46
N VAL A 373 2.94 -24.22 11.38
CA VAL A 373 3.83 -25.37 11.15
C VAL A 373 5.22 -25.04 11.66
N THR A 374 5.81 -25.92 12.44
CA THR A 374 7.22 -25.81 12.87
C THR A 374 8.11 -25.75 11.62
N PRO A 375 8.90 -24.67 11.44
CA PRO A 375 9.79 -24.56 10.29
C PRO A 375 10.81 -25.71 10.27
N ILE A 376 10.98 -26.34 9.12
CA ILE A 376 11.95 -27.42 8.90
C ILE A 376 12.88 -26.99 7.79
N PHE A 377 14.18 -27.15 8.01
CA PHE A 377 15.17 -26.85 6.98
C PHE A 377 14.89 -27.65 5.72
N LYS A 378 14.86 -26.98 4.59
CA LYS A 378 14.68 -27.61 3.30
C LYS A 378 16.02 -28.14 2.78
N GLU A 379 16.16 -29.46 2.76
CA GLU A 379 17.32 -30.14 2.15
C GLU A 379 17.36 -29.85 0.66
N ARG A 380 18.55 -29.71 0.14
CA ARG A 380 18.79 -29.47 -1.28
C ARG A 380 18.93 -30.79 -2.05
N ASP A 381 18.39 -30.83 -3.26
CA ASP A 381 18.69 -31.87 -4.24
C ASP A 381 20.03 -31.52 -4.93
N ALA A 382 21.08 -32.27 -4.58
CA ALA A 382 22.45 -32.01 -5.07
C ALA A 382 22.60 -32.23 -6.58
N ASP A 383 21.69 -32.99 -7.21
CA ASP A 383 21.71 -33.28 -8.65
C ASP A 383 21.11 -32.16 -9.50
N LYS A 384 20.42 -31.20 -8.86
CA LYS A 384 19.84 -30.02 -9.50
C LYS A 384 20.72 -28.78 -9.37
N PRO A 385 20.59 -27.81 -10.29
CA PRO A 385 21.19 -26.49 -10.11
C PRO A 385 20.69 -25.84 -8.83
N PHE A 386 21.56 -25.05 -8.17
CA PHE A 386 21.21 -24.28 -6.99
C PHE A 386 20.23 -23.16 -7.35
N THR A 387 19.03 -23.18 -6.79
CA THR A 387 17.96 -22.24 -7.14
C THR A 387 17.93 -21.06 -6.21
N VAL A 388 18.15 -19.86 -6.76
CA VAL A 388 18.07 -18.58 -6.04
C VAL A 388 16.81 -17.84 -6.49
N VAL A 389 15.98 -17.41 -5.54
CA VAL A 389 14.72 -16.73 -5.86
C VAL A 389 14.72 -15.28 -5.45
N TYR A 390 14.04 -14.46 -6.25
CA TYR A 390 13.61 -13.10 -5.97
C TYR A 390 12.09 -13.11 -5.96
N ILE A 391 11.46 -12.56 -4.91
CA ILE A 391 10.02 -12.46 -4.80
C ILE A 391 9.66 -11.03 -4.39
N GLY A 392 8.92 -10.33 -5.25
CA GLY A 392 8.50 -8.96 -4.98
C GLY A 392 8.14 -8.17 -6.24
N ARG A 393 7.60 -6.98 -6.02
CA ARG A 393 7.29 -6.06 -7.12
C ARG A 393 8.55 -5.72 -7.92
N MET A 394 8.44 -5.67 -9.24
CA MET A 394 9.54 -5.26 -10.13
C MET A 394 9.63 -3.73 -10.17
N VAL A 395 10.07 -3.13 -9.07
CA VAL A 395 10.20 -1.68 -8.89
C VAL A 395 11.60 -1.30 -8.43
N ARG A 396 11.99 -0.04 -8.64
CA ARG A 396 13.34 0.47 -8.27
C ARG A 396 13.72 0.19 -6.82
N GLN A 397 12.77 0.24 -5.90
CA GLN A 397 13.01 -0.06 -4.49
C GLN A 397 13.52 -1.49 -4.29
N LYS A 398 12.97 -2.46 -5.01
CA LYS A 398 13.30 -3.89 -4.89
C LYS A 398 14.54 -4.31 -5.70
N ARG A 399 15.05 -3.44 -6.57
CA ARG A 399 16.28 -3.61 -7.40
C ARG A 399 16.36 -4.94 -8.15
N PRO A 400 15.42 -5.24 -9.07
CA PRO A 400 15.53 -6.42 -9.91
C PRO A 400 16.85 -6.45 -10.71
N GLU A 401 17.41 -5.28 -11.05
CA GLU A 401 18.70 -5.15 -11.72
C GLU A 401 19.87 -5.70 -10.89
N ALA A 402 19.88 -5.51 -9.58
CA ALA A 402 20.94 -6.02 -8.71
C ALA A 402 20.88 -7.57 -8.60
N PHE A 403 19.65 -8.13 -8.59
CA PHE A 403 19.46 -9.57 -8.67
C PHE A 403 20.00 -10.12 -10.01
N ILE A 404 19.66 -9.51 -11.15
CA ILE A 404 20.12 -9.92 -12.49
C ILE A 404 21.65 -9.82 -12.59
N LEU A 405 22.27 -8.76 -12.03
CA LEU A 405 23.73 -8.62 -11.99
C LEU A 405 24.38 -9.70 -11.13
N THR A 406 23.73 -10.10 -10.03
CA THR A 406 24.20 -11.22 -9.20
C THR A 406 24.10 -12.54 -9.99
N ALA A 407 22.99 -12.79 -10.68
CA ALA A 407 22.83 -13.97 -11.53
C ALA A 407 23.91 -14.02 -12.62
N LYS A 408 24.21 -12.89 -13.27
CA LYS A 408 25.30 -12.78 -14.24
C LYS A 408 26.65 -13.15 -13.62
N ALA A 409 26.95 -12.60 -12.43
CA ALA A 409 28.22 -12.85 -11.74
C ALA A 409 28.36 -14.32 -11.32
N MET A 410 27.25 -14.96 -10.88
CA MET A 410 27.22 -16.37 -10.52
C MET A 410 27.35 -17.27 -11.74
N GLN A 411 26.63 -17.01 -12.82
CA GLN A 411 26.71 -17.77 -14.07
C GLN A 411 28.12 -17.72 -14.68
N SER A 412 28.78 -16.57 -14.57
CA SER A 412 30.17 -16.42 -15.04
C SER A 412 31.19 -17.20 -14.18
N ALA A 413 30.95 -17.30 -12.87
CA ALA A 413 31.84 -17.99 -11.94
C ALA A 413 31.59 -19.52 -11.88
N TYR A 414 30.33 -19.93 -12.04
CA TYR A 414 29.87 -21.30 -11.89
C TYR A 414 28.87 -21.67 -13.01
N PRO A 415 29.34 -21.81 -14.27
CA PRO A 415 28.45 -22.09 -15.40
C PRO A 415 27.60 -23.34 -15.18
N GLY A 416 26.27 -23.19 -15.35
CA GLY A 416 25.31 -24.31 -15.24
C GLY A 416 25.04 -24.81 -13.82
N LYS A 417 25.63 -24.18 -12.78
CA LYS A 417 25.42 -24.58 -11.39
C LYS A 417 24.27 -23.85 -10.71
N PHE A 418 23.73 -22.80 -11.32
CA PHE A 418 22.67 -21.99 -10.76
C PHE A 418 21.46 -21.90 -11.68
N HIS A 419 20.31 -21.87 -11.06
CA HIS A 419 19.04 -21.47 -11.63
C HIS A 419 18.50 -20.29 -10.83
N PHE A 420 17.88 -19.30 -11.50
CA PHE A 420 17.34 -18.12 -10.84
C PHE A 420 15.86 -18.00 -11.18
N ILE A 421 15.05 -17.63 -10.18
CA ILE A 421 13.62 -17.38 -10.37
C ILE A 421 13.31 -15.96 -9.95
N MET A 422 12.66 -15.20 -10.81
CA MET A 422 12.15 -13.86 -10.50
C MET A 422 10.63 -13.88 -10.56
N GLN A 423 9.99 -13.80 -9.38
CA GLN A 423 8.54 -13.77 -9.26
C GLN A 423 8.04 -12.37 -8.92
N GLY A 424 7.05 -11.92 -9.68
CA GLY A 424 6.38 -10.64 -9.54
C GLY A 424 6.38 -9.83 -10.83
N ASN A 425 5.73 -8.68 -10.79
CA ASN A 425 5.62 -7.71 -11.89
C ASN A 425 5.74 -6.27 -11.38
N GLY A 426 5.87 -5.32 -12.29
CA GLY A 426 5.96 -3.89 -11.97
C GLY A 426 6.57 -3.07 -13.10
N ASP A 427 6.80 -1.80 -12.84
CA ASP A 427 7.29 -0.79 -13.79
C ASP A 427 8.69 -1.10 -14.37
N MET A 428 9.45 -1.97 -13.72
CA MET A 428 10.76 -2.41 -14.22
C MET A 428 10.74 -3.72 -15.02
N ASP A 429 9.59 -4.30 -15.32
CA ASP A 429 9.52 -5.57 -16.07
C ASP A 429 10.24 -5.51 -17.41
N ALA A 430 9.92 -4.49 -18.23
CA ALA A 430 10.56 -4.31 -19.52
C ALA A 430 12.08 -4.08 -19.41
N PHE A 431 12.52 -3.37 -18.38
CA PHE A 431 13.93 -3.15 -18.11
C PHE A 431 14.63 -4.44 -17.66
N ALA A 432 14.02 -5.22 -16.79
CA ALA A 432 14.53 -6.52 -16.35
C ALA A 432 14.69 -7.49 -17.54
N ASP A 433 13.66 -7.60 -18.38
CA ASP A 433 13.68 -8.45 -19.58
C ASP A 433 14.79 -8.02 -20.57
N MET A 434 14.96 -6.69 -20.74
CA MET A 434 16.07 -6.16 -21.55
C MET A 434 17.43 -6.53 -20.99
N MET A 435 17.64 -6.46 -19.68
CA MET A 435 18.90 -6.87 -19.04
C MET A 435 19.14 -8.37 -19.15
N ILE A 436 18.13 -9.21 -18.89
CA ILE A 436 18.19 -10.67 -19.04
C ILE A 436 18.62 -11.05 -20.47
N LYS A 437 17.98 -10.42 -21.46
CA LYS A 437 18.36 -10.61 -22.88
C LYS A 437 19.78 -10.16 -23.16
N ARG A 438 20.14 -8.97 -22.70
CA ARG A 438 21.46 -8.36 -22.95
C ARG A 438 22.61 -9.18 -22.38
N TYR A 439 22.42 -9.78 -21.20
CA TYR A 439 23.44 -10.58 -20.54
C TYR A 439 23.40 -12.07 -20.89
N GLY A 440 22.50 -12.49 -21.80
CA GLY A 440 22.38 -13.88 -22.23
C GLY A 440 21.90 -14.83 -21.13
N LEU A 441 21.02 -14.33 -20.25
CA LEU A 441 20.54 -15.06 -19.06
C LEU A 441 19.15 -15.69 -19.25
N LYS A 442 18.61 -15.76 -20.46
CA LYS A 442 17.27 -16.29 -20.73
C LYS A 442 17.05 -17.72 -20.27
N ASP A 443 18.09 -18.55 -20.38
CA ASP A 443 18.05 -19.95 -19.97
C ASP A 443 18.47 -20.16 -18.50
N VAL A 444 18.81 -19.07 -17.80
CA VAL A 444 19.28 -19.07 -16.42
C VAL A 444 18.28 -18.45 -15.47
N ILE A 445 17.51 -17.47 -15.94
CA ILE A 445 16.50 -16.75 -15.16
C ILE A 445 15.10 -17.09 -15.67
N GLU A 446 14.32 -17.76 -14.83
CA GLU A 446 12.89 -18.00 -15.02
C GLU A 446 12.08 -16.81 -14.51
N ARG A 447 11.07 -16.37 -15.26
CA ARG A 447 10.11 -15.33 -14.84
C ARG A 447 8.80 -16.00 -14.44
N ARG A 448 8.34 -15.71 -13.21
CA ARG A 448 7.03 -16.12 -12.70
C ARG A 448 6.14 -14.90 -12.50
N ALA A 449 4.87 -15.04 -12.88
CA ALA A 449 3.87 -14.00 -12.69
C ALA A 449 3.52 -13.81 -11.20
N LEU A 450 2.87 -12.66 -10.89
CA LEU A 450 2.50 -12.32 -9.52
C LEU A 450 1.48 -13.31 -8.91
N ASP A 451 0.61 -13.86 -9.73
CA ASP A 451 -0.45 -14.80 -9.34
C ASP A 451 0.05 -16.26 -9.20
N PHE A 452 1.31 -16.53 -9.57
CA PHE A 452 1.91 -17.83 -9.31
C PHE A 452 2.00 -18.07 -7.80
N PRO A 453 1.65 -19.26 -7.26
CA PRO A 453 1.68 -19.51 -5.83
C PRO A 453 3.08 -19.34 -5.23
N VAL A 454 3.24 -18.38 -4.35
CA VAL A 454 4.54 -18.06 -3.70
C VAL A 454 5.12 -19.28 -2.98
N ARG A 455 4.26 -20.12 -2.40
CA ARG A 455 4.65 -21.37 -1.72
C ARG A 455 5.40 -22.33 -2.66
N GLU A 456 4.98 -22.43 -3.93
CA GLU A 456 5.66 -23.25 -4.94
C GLU A 456 7.05 -22.70 -5.25
N THR A 457 7.20 -21.37 -5.26
CA THR A 457 8.49 -20.75 -5.48
C THR A 457 9.45 -20.99 -4.31
N TYR A 458 8.98 -20.95 -3.05
CA TYR A 458 9.80 -21.36 -1.91
C TYR A 458 10.11 -22.86 -1.91
N HIS A 459 9.19 -23.70 -2.38
CA HIS A 459 9.46 -25.12 -2.55
C HIS A 459 10.61 -25.39 -3.54
N ASP A 460 10.73 -24.60 -4.58
CA ASP A 460 11.83 -24.72 -5.55
C ASP A 460 13.13 -24.07 -5.06
N ALA A 461 13.06 -23.10 -4.15
CA ALA A 461 14.19 -22.27 -3.75
C ALA A 461 15.21 -22.99 -2.85
N ASP A 462 16.50 -22.75 -3.07
CA ASP A 462 17.59 -23.09 -2.15
C ASP A 462 18.07 -21.88 -1.35
N ALA A 463 17.83 -20.66 -1.85
CA ALA A 463 18.04 -19.40 -1.13
C ALA A 463 17.11 -18.29 -1.67
N LEU A 464 16.65 -17.41 -0.78
CA LEU A 464 16.03 -16.14 -1.15
C LEU A 464 17.11 -15.04 -1.22
N LEU A 465 17.11 -14.23 -2.27
CA LEU A 465 17.98 -13.06 -2.39
C LEU A 465 17.16 -11.77 -2.38
N VAL A 466 17.26 -10.99 -1.30
CA VAL A 466 16.61 -9.70 -1.14
C VAL A 466 17.56 -8.58 -1.55
N SER A 467 17.39 -8.07 -2.76
CA SER A 467 18.25 -7.05 -3.36
C SER A 467 17.83 -5.61 -3.08
N SER A 468 16.78 -5.39 -2.30
CA SER A 468 16.15 -4.10 -2.07
C SER A 468 17.12 -3.00 -1.62
N ILE A 469 16.81 -1.75 -1.98
CA ILE A 469 17.59 -0.59 -1.53
C ILE A 469 17.07 -0.01 -0.22
N ASN A 470 15.81 -0.29 0.08
CA ASN A 470 15.12 0.19 1.26
C ASN A 470 13.99 -0.78 1.62
N GLU A 471 13.88 -1.11 2.89
CA GLU A 471 12.83 -1.95 3.48
C GLU A 471 12.50 -1.48 4.90
N GLY A 472 11.35 -1.92 5.42
CA GLY A 472 11.16 -2.05 6.84
C GLY A 472 11.73 -3.38 7.31
N ILE A 473 10.86 -4.35 7.54
CA ILE A 473 11.21 -5.77 7.64
C ILE A 473 10.47 -6.50 6.51
N THR A 474 11.15 -7.38 5.76
CA THR A 474 10.51 -8.02 4.61
C THR A 474 9.70 -9.23 5.02
N LEU A 475 8.40 -9.24 4.67
CA LEU A 475 7.55 -10.41 4.87
C LEU A 475 8.09 -11.63 4.12
N THR A 476 8.65 -11.42 2.92
CA THR A 476 9.26 -12.50 2.14
C THR A 476 10.45 -13.15 2.85
N SER A 477 11.21 -12.42 3.69
CA SER A 477 12.25 -13.02 4.51
C SER A 477 11.66 -13.93 5.61
N ILE A 478 10.58 -13.48 6.26
CA ILE A 478 9.86 -14.27 7.26
C ILE A 478 9.29 -15.53 6.61
N GLU A 479 8.65 -15.39 5.45
CA GLU A 479 8.08 -16.50 4.68
C GLU A 479 9.15 -17.52 4.26
N ALA A 480 10.30 -17.06 3.74
CA ALA A 480 11.38 -17.93 3.33
C ALA A 480 11.97 -18.72 4.51
N ILE A 481 12.27 -18.04 5.62
CA ILE A 481 12.81 -18.68 6.83
C ILE A 481 11.80 -19.74 7.35
N SER A 482 10.51 -19.41 7.36
CA SER A 482 9.43 -20.31 7.76
C SER A 482 9.28 -21.50 6.81
N ALA A 483 9.60 -21.32 5.52
CA ALA A 483 9.61 -22.39 4.52
C ALA A 483 10.90 -23.23 4.49
N GLY A 484 11.85 -22.99 5.42
CA GLY A 484 13.11 -23.74 5.48
C GLY A 484 14.18 -23.24 4.52
N VAL A 485 14.02 -22.03 3.94
CA VAL A 485 14.88 -21.45 2.93
C VAL A 485 15.70 -20.32 3.53
N PRO A 486 17.05 -20.36 3.50
CA PRO A 486 17.88 -19.28 4.00
C PRO A 486 17.80 -18.03 3.14
N VAL A 487 18.07 -16.88 3.76
CA VAL A 487 17.92 -15.56 3.16
C VAL A 487 19.28 -14.86 3.10
N ILE A 488 19.60 -14.33 1.92
CA ILE A 488 20.68 -13.38 1.72
C ILE A 488 20.06 -12.03 1.38
N SER A 489 20.37 -10.99 2.16
CA SER A 489 19.69 -9.70 2.05
C SER A 489 20.67 -8.53 2.01
N ALA A 490 20.31 -7.48 1.26
CA ALA A 490 20.92 -6.18 1.48
C ALA A 490 20.69 -5.73 2.93
N ASN A 491 21.71 -5.14 3.57
CA ASN A 491 21.58 -4.57 4.91
C ASN A 491 20.85 -3.24 4.84
N VAL A 492 19.53 -3.29 4.88
CA VAL A 492 18.60 -2.14 4.80
C VAL A 492 17.44 -2.33 5.78
N GLY A 493 16.93 -1.24 6.29
CA GLY A 493 15.83 -1.29 7.24
C GLY A 493 16.15 -2.09 8.50
N SER A 494 15.27 -2.99 8.87
CA SER A 494 15.42 -3.92 10.00
C SER A 494 15.85 -5.33 9.58
N GLN A 495 16.49 -5.50 8.41
CA GLN A 495 16.91 -6.84 7.96
C GLN A 495 17.88 -7.53 8.94
N GLU A 496 18.73 -6.75 9.61
CA GLU A 496 19.64 -7.26 10.64
C GLU A 496 18.91 -7.91 11.84
N THR A 497 17.62 -7.63 12.03
CA THR A 497 16.80 -8.28 13.06
C THR A 497 16.63 -9.77 12.78
N LEU A 498 16.46 -10.14 11.49
CA LEU A 498 16.22 -11.51 11.05
C LEU A 498 17.48 -12.19 10.52
N ILE A 499 18.32 -11.45 9.81
CA ILE A 499 19.45 -12.00 9.04
C ILE A 499 20.76 -11.78 9.80
N PRO A 500 21.56 -12.83 10.05
CA PRO A 500 22.86 -12.69 10.68
C PRO A 500 23.88 -12.02 9.73
N PRO A 501 25.00 -11.48 10.25
CA PRO A 501 25.99 -10.77 9.43
C PRO A 501 26.50 -11.55 8.21
N LYS A 502 26.52 -12.88 8.26
CA LYS A 502 26.95 -13.75 7.14
C LYS A 502 25.95 -13.73 5.97
N GLY A 503 24.68 -13.44 6.22
CA GLY A 503 23.64 -13.32 5.20
C GLY A 503 23.39 -11.86 4.75
N LEU A 504 24.03 -10.87 5.41
CA LEU A 504 23.87 -9.46 5.09
C LEU A 504 24.91 -8.97 4.08
N CYS A 505 24.45 -8.32 3.03
CA CYS A 505 25.25 -7.71 1.98
C CYS A 505 25.24 -6.19 2.12
N ARG A 506 26.36 -5.55 1.82
CA ARG A 506 26.44 -4.08 1.77
C ARG A 506 25.46 -3.53 0.73
N ARG A 507 24.87 -2.39 1.03
CA ARG A 507 23.73 -1.84 0.28
C ARG A 507 24.06 -1.36 -1.13
N MET A 508 25.23 -0.74 -1.36
CA MET A 508 25.60 -0.23 -2.68
C MET A 508 25.67 -1.37 -3.71
N THR A 509 25.10 -1.19 -4.89
CA THR A 509 24.86 -2.26 -5.87
C THR A 509 26.10 -3.06 -6.21
N SER A 510 27.25 -2.41 -6.45
CA SER A 510 28.51 -3.12 -6.73
C SER A 510 28.97 -3.99 -5.56
N ASN A 511 28.89 -3.44 -4.35
CA ASN A 511 29.23 -4.15 -3.13
C ASN A 511 28.22 -5.27 -2.84
N PHE A 512 26.92 -5.00 -3.06
CA PHE A 512 25.87 -5.99 -2.92
C PHE A 512 26.11 -7.21 -3.81
N VAL A 513 26.38 -6.99 -5.10
CA VAL A 513 26.66 -8.09 -6.05
C VAL A 513 27.91 -8.88 -5.64
N HIS A 514 28.95 -8.19 -5.16
CA HIS A 514 30.16 -8.85 -4.67
C HIS A 514 29.90 -9.72 -3.43
N ASP A 515 29.17 -9.15 -2.45
CA ASP A 515 28.90 -9.82 -1.18
C ASP A 515 27.89 -10.97 -1.38
N ALA A 516 26.85 -10.76 -2.17
CA ALA A 516 25.87 -11.79 -2.53
C ALA A 516 26.53 -12.95 -3.29
N LYS A 517 27.44 -12.64 -4.25
CA LYS A 517 28.23 -13.67 -4.92
C LYS A 517 29.07 -14.48 -3.92
N SER A 518 29.72 -13.82 -2.97
CA SER A 518 30.51 -14.49 -1.94
C SER A 518 29.66 -15.41 -1.06
N ALA A 519 28.53 -14.89 -0.56
CA ALA A 519 27.62 -15.65 0.28
C ALA A 519 27.01 -16.86 -0.46
N LEU A 520 26.52 -16.66 -1.70
CA LEU A 520 25.99 -17.73 -2.54
C LEU A 520 27.03 -18.79 -2.87
N SER A 521 28.29 -18.38 -3.17
CA SER A 521 29.38 -19.32 -3.43
C SER A 521 29.70 -20.17 -2.20
N HIS A 522 29.63 -19.59 -1.02
CA HIS A 522 29.89 -20.28 0.24
C HIS A 522 28.85 -21.36 0.50
N ILE A 523 27.58 -21.03 0.44
CA ILE A 523 26.46 -21.97 0.71
C ILE A 523 26.23 -22.98 -0.43
N LEU A 524 26.63 -22.68 -1.68
CA LEU A 524 26.64 -23.64 -2.78
C LEU A 524 27.55 -24.84 -2.48
N ASN A 525 28.72 -24.56 -1.96
CA ASN A 525 29.77 -25.56 -1.77
C ASN A 525 29.70 -26.28 -0.41
N ASN A 526 28.84 -25.81 0.50
CA ASN A 526 28.73 -26.34 1.85
C ASN A 526 27.29 -26.29 2.36
N GLU A 527 26.61 -27.43 2.27
CA GLU A 527 25.22 -27.59 2.72
C GLU A 527 25.08 -27.37 4.24
N GLU A 528 26.08 -27.73 5.01
CA GLU A 528 26.11 -27.50 6.46
C GLU A 528 26.12 -26.01 6.81
N ASP A 529 26.87 -25.18 6.03
CA ASP A 529 26.86 -23.73 6.24
C ASP A 529 25.55 -23.09 5.77
N ARG A 530 24.89 -23.66 4.75
CA ARG A 530 23.55 -23.26 4.34
C ARG A 530 22.52 -23.53 5.44
N ARG A 531 22.60 -24.70 6.08
CA ARG A 531 21.77 -25.06 7.22
C ARG A 531 22.01 -24.13 8.42
N LYS A 532 23.27 -23.91 8.79
CA LYS A 532 23.65 -23.01 9.90
C LYS A 532 23.19 -21.57 9.68
N LEU A 533 23.23 -21.08 8.45
CA LEU A 533 22.69 -19.77 8.11
C LEU A 533 21.20 -19.73 8.44
N TRP A 534 20.41 -20.67 7.92
CA TRP A 534 18.98 -20.77 8.17
C TRP A 534 18.65 -20.96 9.67
N GLU A 535 19.36 -21.81 10.38
CA GLU A 535 19.16 -22.03 11.83
C GLU A 535 19.38 -20.73 12.63
N SER A 536 20.40 -19.96 12.26
CA SER A 536 20.64 -18.64 12.86
C SER A 536 19.52 -17.63 12.55
N GLU A 537 18.98 -17.66 11.34
CA GLU A 537 17.85 -16.83 10.93
C GLU A 537 16.57 -17.27 11.66
N LEU A 538 16.31 -18.56 11.75
CA LEU A 538 15.16 -19.10 12.49
C LEU A 538 15.20 -18.71 13.97
N ALA A 539 16.36 -18.82 14.62
CA ALA A 539 16.52 -18.42 16.02
C ALA A 539 16.23 -16.91 16.21
N ARG A 540 16.65 -16.07 15.26
CA ARG A 540 16.35 -14.64 15.28
C ARG A 540 14.88 -14.36 15.02
N LEU A 541 14.24 -15.07 14.09
CA LEU A 541 12.80 -14.96 13.83
C LEU A 541 12.00 -15.40 15.06
N GLN A 542 12.38 -16.49 15.73
CA GLN A 542 11.73 -16.93 16.96
C GLN A 542 11.82 -15.86 18.05
N LYS A 543 12.99 -15.28 18.28
CA LYS A 543 13.18 -14.18 19.23
C LYS A 543 12.33 -12.95 18.85
N PHE A 544 12.27 -12.61 17.57
CA PHE A 544 11.42 -11.51 17.10
C PHE A 544 9.93 -11.80 17.29
N SER A 545 9.54 -13.06 17.16
CA SER A 545 8.16 -13.52 17.38
C SER A 545 7.77 -13.62 18.87
N GLU A 546 8.70 -13.39 19.81
CA GLU A 546 8.38 -13.25 21.24
C GLU A 546 7.71 -11.91 21.57
N LEU A 547 7.87 -10.90 20.67
CA LEU A 547 7.12 -9.66 20.78
C LEU A 547 5.62 -9.91 20.58
N GLU A 548 4.78 -9.13 21.25
CA GLU A 548 3.34 -9.16 21.00
C GLU A 548 3.08 -8.86 19.52
N SER A 549 2.42 -9.79 18.82
CA SER A 549 2.15 -9.57 17.40
C SER A 549 1.17 -8.42 17.18
N ALA A 550 1.26 -7.75 16.02
CA ALA A 550 0.33 -6.70 15.65
C ALA A 550 -1.14 -7.17 15.74
N GLU A 551 -1.42 -8.41 15.32
CA GLU A 551 -2.75 -8.98 15.42
C GLU A 551 -3.24 -9.07 16.88
N ALA A 552 -2.42 -9.59 17.79
CA ALA A 552 -2.77 -9.72 19.22
C ALA A 552 -2.97 -8.33 19.85
N TYR A 553 -2.07 -7.41 19.58
CA TYR A 553 -2.16 -6.04 20.08
C TYR A 553 -3.43 -5.32 19.59
N PHE A 554 -3.73 -5.37 18.29
CA PHE A 554 -4.93 -4.73 17.73
C PHE A 554 -6.23 -5.38 18.22
N LYS A 555 -6.28 -6.70 18.40
CA LYS A 555 -7.42 -7.39 19.04
C LYS A 555 -7.72 -6.84 20.43
N LYS A 556 -6.66 -6.69 21.25
CA LYS A 556 -6.78 -6.15 22.61
C LYS A 556 -7.24 -4.69 22.56
N MET A 557 -6.59 -3.87 21.76
CA MET A 557 -6.90 -2.44 21.59
C MET A 557 -8.36 -2.23 21.12
N LEU A 558 -8.79 -2.96 20.09
CA LEU A 558 -10.16 -2.85 19.58
C LEU A 558 -11.21 -3.30 20.58
N LYS A 559 -10.91 -4.31 21.40
CA LYS A 559 -11.78 -4.71 22.50
C LYS A 559 -11.91 -3.58 23.54
N GLU A 560 -10.81 -2.92 23.91
CA GLU A 560 -10.84 -1.77 24.82
C GLU A 560 -11.63 -0.58 24.23
N TRP A 561 -11.67 -0.44 22.91
CA TRP A 561 -12.51 0.58 22.27
C TRP A 561 -13.99 0.22 22.29
N HIS A 562 -14.31 -1.07 22.37
CA HIS A 562 -15.68 -1.55 22.37
C HIS A 562 -16.33 -1.41 23.76
N ASP A 563 -15.59 -1.69 24.82
CA ASP A 563 -16.01 -1.59 26.22
C ASP A 563 -16.15 -0.13 26.66
#